data_4985cf212bd02bb5087b5cb65f186ced
#
_entry.id   4985cf212bd02bb5087b5cb65f186ced
#
_cell.length_a   1.000
_cell.length_b   1.000
_cell.length_c   1.000
_cell.angle_alpha   90.00
_cell.angle_beta   90.00
_cell.angle_gamma   90.00
#
_symmetry.space_group_name_H-M   'P 1'
#
loop_
_entity.id
_entity.type
_entity.pdbx_description
1 polymer ?
#
loop_
_entity_poly.entity_id
_entity_poly.type
_entity_poly.pdbx_seq_one_letter_code
_entity_poly.pdbx_strand_id
1 'polypeptide(L)'
;VPHNIKIFAVFVLTLGFGLISFSFVSTGHETFTLLLEQRVAIYGLIVLLLVRTTLTLFANTNKLTGGVFVPILALGALMASILGRGMEEFGLSNEYYTIILVLGVASCMSAMMKMPLTAIVFSLEVFGCTSNVLYIIVAVAVSFIVTEVFKAKGINDGIITNLVKAQEETHERHVIDTHIEIKKGSFAEHLHVKDII
;
A
#
# COMPACT_ATOMS: atom_id res chain seq x y z
N VAL A 1 -15.63 -14.69 -13.86
CA VAL A 1 -16.09 -13.35 -14.25
C VAL A 1 -14.99 -12.71 -15.06
N PRO A 2 -15.23 -12.22 -16.30
CA PRO A 2 -14.21 -11.62 -17.13
C PRO A 2 -13.60 -10.40 -16.44
N HIS A 3 -12.29 -10.21 -16.64
CA HIS A 3 -11.48 -9.18 -15.98
C HIS A 3 -12.07 -7.76 -16.13
N ASN A 4 -12.61 -7.47 -17.30
CA ASN A 4 -13.21 -6.17 -17.61
C ASN A 4 -14.45 -5.85 -16.73
N ILE A 5 -15.26 -6.85 -16.40
CA ILE A 5 -16.44 -6.65 -15.52
C ILE A 5 -16.00 -6.34 -14.09
N LYS A 6 -14.92 -6.95 -13.61
CA LYS A 6 -14.36 -6.65 -12.28
C LYS A 6 -13.85 -5.21 -12.18
N ILE A 7 -13.12 -4.75 -13.21
CA ILE A 7 -12.63 -3.37 -13.29
C ILE A 7 -13.81 -2.39 -13.30
N PHE A 8 -14.83 -2.66 -14.13
CA PHE A 8 -16.01 -1.82 -14.22
C PHE A 8 -16.77 -1.75 -12.88
N ALA A 9 -16.89 -2.88 -12.17
CA ALA A 9 -17.53 -2.93 -10.85
C ALA A 9 -16.78 -2.06 -9.81
N VAL A 10 -15.43 -2.10 -9.80
CA VAL A 10 -14.62 -1.21 -8.92
C VAL A 10 -14.89 0.24 -9.26
N PHE A 11 -14.92 0.57 -10.55
CA PHE A 11 -15.12 1.96 -11.00
C PHE A 11 -16.51 2.49 -10.60
N VAL A 12 -17.56 1.70 -10.81
CA VAL A 12 -18.93 2.04 -10.42
C VAL A 12 -19.06 2.20 -8.91
N LEU A 13 -18.42 1.31 -8.14
CA LEU A 13 -18.44 1.37 -6.67
C LEU A 13 -17.72 2.61 -6.16
N THR A 14 -16.56 2.94 -6.73
CA THR A 14 -15.81 4.15 -6.39
C THR A 14 -16.59 5.41 -6.76
N LEU A 15 -17.22 5.43 -7.93
CA LEU A 15 -18.09 6.54 -8.37
C LEU A 15 -19.29 6.70 -7.42
N GLY A 16 -19.94 5.61 -7.02
CA GLY A 16 -21.07 5.63 -6.09
C GLY A 16 -20.69 6.24 -4.74
N PHE A 17 -19.54 5.86 -4.17
CA PHE A 17 -19.05 6.48 -2.93
C PHE A 17 -18.62 7.95 -3.14
N GLY A 18 -18.03 8.28 -4.29
CA GLY A 18 -17.65 9.65 -4.63
C GLY A 18 -18.85 10.61 -4.75
N LEU A 19 -19.98 10.12 -5.26
CA LEU A 19 -21.23 10.89 -5.35
C LEU A 19 -21.87 11.16 -3.97
N ILE A 20 -21.68 10.26 -3.01
CA ILE A 20 -22.17 10.45 -1.63
C ILE A 20 -21.34 11.52 -0.93
N SER A 21 -20.02 11.42 -1.01
CA SER A 21 -19.09 12.44 -0.50
C SER A 21 -17.75 12.32 -1.21
N PHE A 22 -17.24 13.43 -1.69
CA PHE A 22 -15.90 13.50 -2.31
C PHE A 22 -14.79 13.03 -1.37
N SER A 23 -14.98 13.22 -0.06
CA SER A 23 -14.03 12.75 0.98
C SER A 23 -13.76 11.24 0.97
N PHE A 24 -14.69 10.43 0.46
CA PHE A 24 -14.48 8.97 0.37
C PHE A 24 -13.48 8.58 -0.72
N VAL A 25 -13.33 9.38 -1.76
CA VAL A 25 -12.53 9.08 -2.95
C VAL A 25 -11.33 10.02 -3.08
N SER A 26 -11.25 11.07 -2.25
CA SER A 26 -10.18 12.08 -2.30
C SER A 26 -8.78 11.45 -2.15
N THR A 27 -7.77 12.14 -2.64
CA THR A 27 -6.36 11.70 -2.52
C THR A 27 -5.91 11.67 -1.05
N GLY A 28 -4.85 10.93 -0.76
CA GLY A 28 -4.31 10.84 0.61
C GLY A 28 -3.92 12.21 1.17
N HIS A 29 -3.40 13.10 0.32
CA HIS A 29 -3.05 14.46 0.69
C HIS A 29 -4.30 15.28 1.08
N GLU A 30 -5.36 15.26 0.29
CA GLU A 30 -6.62 15.95 0.61
C GLU A 30 -7.27 15.37 1.88
N THR A 31 -7.18 14.06 2.08
CA THR A 31 -7.64 13.44 3.33
C THR A 31 -6.87 13.98 4.52
N PHE A 32 -5.54 14.12 4.42
CA PHE A 32 -4.71 14.67 5.49
C PHE A 32 -5.07 16.14 5.79
N THR A 33 -5.22 16.96 4.76
CA THR A 33 -5.63 18.37 4.90
C THR A 33 -7.01 18.50 5.53
N LEU A 34 -7.96 17.67 5.09
CA LEU A 34 -9.30 17.63 5.66
C LEU A 34 -9.29 17.27 7.16
N LEU A 35 -8.45 16.33 7.56
CA LEU A 35 -8.30 15.93 8.96
C LEU A 35 -7.66 17.02 9.83
N LEU A 36 -6.80 17.87 9.25
CA LEU A 36 -6.20 19.00 9.93
C LEU A 36 -7.18 20.18 10.09
N GLU A 37 -7.93 20.49 9.03
CA GLU A 37 -8.79 21.67 8.98
C GLU A 37 -10.18 21.44 9.58
N GLN A 38 -10.73 20.24 9.41
CA GLN A 38 -12.09 19.93 9.84
C GLN A 38 -12.10 18.98 11.04
N ARG A 39 -12.86 19.37 12.05
CA ARG A 39 -13.17 18.48 13.18
C ARG A 39 -14.22 17.45 12.78
N VAL A 40 -13.77 16.40 12.10
CA VAL A 40 -14.66 15.29 11.74
C VAL A 40 -14.99 14.47 12.99
N ALA A 41 -16.28 14.15 13.16
CA ALA A 41 -16.72 13.31 14.26
C ALA A 41 -16.13 11.90 14.18
N ILE A 42 -15.83 11.25 15.31
CA ILE A 42 -15.20 9.92 15.39
C ILE A 42 -15.97 8.89 14.54
N TYR A 43 -17.30 8.92 14.57
CA TYR A 43 -18.12 8.03 13.73
C TYR A 43 -17.85 8.21 12.22
N GLY A 44 -17.71 9.46 11.77
CA GLY A 44 -17.37 9.78 10.38
C GLY A 44 -15.99 9.25 9.99
N LEU A 45 -14.99 9.34 10.89
CA LEU A 45 -13.64 8.80 10.69
C LEU A 45 -13.65 7.28 10.57
N ILE A 46 -14.43 6.58 11.40
CA ILE A 46 -14.55 5.12 11.35
C ILE A 46 -15.20 4.68 10.03
N VAL A 47 -16.29 5.34 9.63
CA VAL A 47 -16.95 5.05 8.35
C VAL A 47 -15.99 5.30 7.17
N LEU A 48 -15.28 6.43 7.19
CA LEU A 48 -14.29 6.78 6.17
C LEU A 48 -13.16 5.74 6.09
N LEU A 49 -12.66 5.29 7.24
CA LEU A 49 -11.64 4.25 7.33
C LEU A 49 -12.13 2.92 6.73
N LEU A 50 -13.34 2.48 7.08
CA LEU A 50 -13.92 1.23 6.57
C LEU A 50 -14.13 1.29 5.05
N VAL A 51 -14.70 2.37 4.54
CA VAL A 51 -14.92 2.56 3.11
C VAL A 51 -13.59 2.58 2.36
N ARG A 52 -12.62 3.35 2.83
CA ARG A 52 -11.27 3.42 2.24
C ARG A 52 -10.56 2.08 2.22
N THR A 53 -10.58 1.35 3.35
CA THR A 53 -9.97 0.02 3.44
C THR A 53 -10.63 -0.94 2.45
N THR A 54 -11.95 -0.96 2.39
CA THR A 54 -12.71 -1.81 1.48
C THR A 54 -12.38 -1.51 0.02
N LEU A 55 -12.36 -0.23 -0.38
CA LEU A 55 -12.01 0.20 -1.73
C LEU A 55 -10.56 -0.20 -2.10
N THR A 56 -9.62 0.01 -1.18
CA THR A 56 -8.21 -0.34 -1.39
C THR A 56 -8.02 -1.85 -1.54
N LEU A 57 -8.65 -2.66 -0.69
CA LEU A 57 -8.60 -4.12 -0.78
C LEU A 57 -9.23 -4.62 -2.08
N PHE A 58 -10.37 -4.04 -2.46
CA PHE A 58 -11.07 -4.44 -3.67
C PHE A 58 -10.28 -4.08 -4.94
N ALA A 59 -9.64 -2.91 -4.96
CA ALA A 59 -8.75 -2.50 -6.04
C ALA A 59 -7.52 -3.43 -6.17
N ASN A 60 -6.86 -3.76 -5.06
CA ASN A 60 -5.71 -4.65 -5.04
C ASN A 60 -6.05 -6.08 -5.47
N THR A 61 -7.18 -6.62 -5.01
CA THR A 61 -7.63 -7.98 -5.36
C THR A 61 -7.88 -8.11 -6.87
N ASN A 62 -8.33 -7.04 -7.53
CA ASN A 62 -8.59 -7.04 -8.96
C ASN A 62 -7.36 -6.70 -9.83
N LYS A 63 -6.15 -6.65 -9.23
CA LYS A 63 -4.89 -6.34 -9.92
C LYS A 63 -4.97 -5.03 -10.73
N LEU A 64 -5.70 -4.05 -10.21
CA LEU A 64 -5.70 -2.71 -10.80
C LEU A 64 -4.30 -2.12 -10.62
N THR A 65 -3.70 -1.71 -11.72
CA THR A 65 -2.41 -1.00 -11.74
C THR A 65 -2.62 0.41 -11.18
N GLY A 66 -2.57 0.54 -9.88
CA GLY A 66 -2.64 1.81 -9.16
C GLY A 66 -1.53 1.92 -8.12
N GLY A 67 -1.12 3.14 -7.79
CA GLY A 67 -0.16 3.37 -6.72
C GLY A 67 -0.76 3.00 -5.37
N VAL A 68 -0.13 2.08 -4.66
CA VAL A 68 -0.56 1.65 -3.31
C VAL A 68 -0.15 2.66 -2.24
N PHE A 69 0.82 3.51 -2.57
CA PHE A 69 1.44 4.47 -1.66
C PHE A 69 0.44 5.46 -1.05
N VAL A 70 -0.32 6.16 -1.89
CA VAL A 70 -1.28 7.18 -1.46
C VAL A 70 -2.41 6.62 -0.59
N PRO A 71 -3.04 5.48 -0.93
CA PRO A 71 -3.99 4.80 -0.03
C PRO A 71 -3.43 4.46 1.34
N ILE A 72 -2.16 4.02 1.43
CA ILE A 72 -1.50 3.71 2.71
C ILE A 72 -1.37 4.96 3.58
N LEU A 73 -0.96 6.09 3.01
CA LEU A 73 -0.87 7.36 3.73
C LEU A 73 -2.24 7.78 4.29
N ALA A 74 -3.29 7.67 3.48
CA ALA A 74 -4.64 8.00 3.91
C ALA A 74 -5.13 7.09 5.05
N LEU A 75 -4.86 5.79 5.00
CA LEU A 75 -5.19 4.86 6.07
C LEU A 75 -4.43 5.20 7.35
N GLY A 76 -3.12 5.51 7.25
CA GLY A 76 -2.32 5.93 8.38
C GLY A 76 -2.85 7.20 9.05
N ALA A 77 -3.22 8.20 8.25
CA ALA A 77 -3.80 9.45 8.74
C ALA A 77 -5.15 9.23 9.42
N LEU A 78 -6.03 8.39 8.86
CA LEU A 78 -7.34 8.09 9.44
C LEU A 78 -7.22 7.33 10.77
N MET A 79 -6.36 6.32 10.85
CA MET A 79 -6.10 5.60 12.10
C MET A 79 -5.56 6.53 13.18
N ALA A 80 -4.59 7.37 12.83
CA ALA A 80 -4.02 8.35 13.75
C ALA A 80 -5.04 9.41 14.18
N SER A 81 -5.93 9.83 13.29
CA SER A 81 -7.00 10.77 13.61
C SER A 81 -7.99 10.20 14.63
N ILE A 82 -8.38 8.93 14.47
CA ILE A 82 -9.25 8.25 15.44
C ILE A 82 -8.57 8.19 16.81
N LEU A 83 -7.28 7.81 16.86
CA LEU A 83 -6.52 7.77 18.11
C LEU A 83 -6.36 9.16 18.72
N GLY A 84 -6.01 10.17 17.92
CA GLY A 84 -5.83 11.55 18.36
C GLY A 84 -7.11 12.13 18.95
N ARG A 85 -8.25 11.92 18.29
CA ARG A 85 -9.56 12.34 18.81
C ARG A 85 -9.95 11.61 20.09
N GLY A 86 -9.69 10.31 20.15
CA GLY A 86 -9.90 9.56 21.40
C GLY A 86 -9.06 10.10 22.54
N MET A 87 -7.79 10.45 22.29
CA MET A 87 -6.90 11.02 23.31
C MET A 87 -7.31 12.45 23.73
N GLU A 88 -7.90 13.24 22.86
CA GLU A 88 -8.49 14.54 23.22
C GLU A 88 -9.61 14.39 24.26
N GLU A 89 -10.45 13.36 24.16
CA GLU A 89 -11.49 13.07 25.17
C GLU A 89 -10.89 12.72 26.54
N PHE A 90 -9.66 12.18 26.57
CA PHE A 90 -8.91 11.92 27.80
C PHE A 90 -8.08 13.12 28.30
N GLY A 91 -8.22 14.30 27.69
CA GLY A 91 -7.61 15.54 28.15
C GLY A 91 -6.27 15.90 27.49
N LEU A 92 -5.91 15.27 26.36
CA LEU A 92 -4.73 15.66 25.59
C LEU A 92 -5.00 16.99 24.85
N SER A 93 -4.04 17.93 24.90
CA SER A 93 -4.15 19.19 24.19
C SER A 93 -4.20 19.00 22.67
N ASN A 94 -5.04 19.79 22.01
CA ASN A 94 -5.22 19.78 20.55
C ASN A 94 -3.90 20.07 19.77
N GLU A 95 -2.91 20.68 20.40
CA GLU A 95 -1.58 20.94 19.80
C GLU A 95 -0.86 19.66 19.37
N TYR A 96 -1.09 18.55 20.08
CA TYR A 96 -0.45 17.27 19.77
C TYR A 96 -1.13 16.50 18.63
N TYR A 97 -2.32 16.92 18.23
CA TYR A 97 -3.10 16.22 17.19
C TYR A 97 -2.36 16.10 15.86
N THR A 98 -1.75 17.21 15.40
CA THR A 98 -0.96 17.22 14.16
C THR A 98 0.24 16.27 14.23
N ILE A 99 0.92 16.22 15.36
CA ILE A 99 2.06 15.31 15.57
C ILE A 99 1.58 13.86 15.51
N ILE A 100 0.46 13.54 16.18
CA ILE A 100 -0.14 12.20 16.17
C ILE A 100 -0.49 11.77 14.75
N LEU A 101 -1.05 12.67 13.92
CA LEU A 101 -1.33 12.39 12.51
C LEU A 101 -0.07 12.03 11.75
N VAL A 102 1.00 12.81 11.88
CA VAL A 102 2.27 12.56 11.19
C VAL A 102 2.90 11.24 11.64
N LEU A 103 2.89 10.97 12.96
CA LEU A 103 3.40 9.71 13.52
C LEU A 103 2.62 8.50 12.99
N GLY A 104 1.31 8.61 12.86
CA GLY A 104 0.47 7.54 12.33
C GLY A 104 0.73 7.26 10.86
N VAL A 105 0.87 8.30 10.04
CA VAL A 105 1.24 8.16 8.63
C VAL A 105 2.61 7.50 8.48
N ALA A 106 3.62 7.98 9.21
CA ALA A 106 4.98 7.44 9.18
C ALA A 106 5.03 5.97 9.62
N SER A 107 4.33 5.64 10.72
CA SER A 107 4.25 4.29 11.25
C SER A 107 3.55 3.33 10.30
N CYS A 108 2.41 3.75 9.72
CA CYS A 108 1.66 2.96 8.76
C CYS A 108 2.48 2.67 7.49
N MET A 109 3.18 3.69 6.97
CA MET A 109 4.07 3.55 5.83
C MET A 109 5.20 2.56 6.11
N SER A 110 5.86 2.69 7.26
CA SER A 110 6.93 1.79 7.69
C SER A 110 6.45 0.34 7.82
N ALA A 111 5.28 0.13 8.43
CA ALA A 111 4.69 -1.18 8.64
C ALA A 111 4.29 -1.87 7.35
N MET A 112 3.59 -1.17 6.46
CA MET A 112 2.99 -1.76 5.26
C MET A 112 3.98 -1.90 4.11
N MET A 113 4.90 -0.95 3.94
CA MET A 113 5.89 -0.98 2.86
C MET A 113 7.23 -1.59 3.27
N LYS A 114 7.47 -1.79 4.57
CA LYS A 114 8.75 -2.24 5.15
C LYS A 114 9.95 -1.36 4.75
N MET A 115 9.71 -0.06 4.67
CA MET A 115 10.71 0.94 4.29
C MET A 115 10.85 2.01 5.40
N PRO A 116 11.49 1.72 6.55
CA PRO A 116 11.55 2.63 7.69
C PRO A 116 12.30 3.93 7.38
N LEU A 117 13.42 3.88 6.67
CA LEU A 117 14.18 5.09 6.33
C LEU A 117 13.38 6.02 5.41
N THR A 118 12.71 5.46 4.41
CA THR A 118 11.85 6.24 3.50
C THR A 118 10.69 6.88 4.26
N ALA A 119 10.10 6.17 5.22
CA ALA A 119 9.01 6.71 6.04
C ALA A 119 9.47 7.90 6.89
N ILE A 120 10.67 7.85 7.47
CA ILE A 120 11.25 8.95 8.25
C ILE A 120 11.49 10.16 7.35
N VAL A 121 12.27 9.99 6.26
CA VAL A 121 12.63 11.08 5.35
C VAL A 121 11.38 11.73 4.74
N PHE A 122 10.45 10.91 4.27
CA PHE A 122 9.17 11.37 3.72
C PHE A 122 8.39 12.21 4.72
N SER A 123 8.29 11.76 5.97
CA SER A 123 7.54 12.48 6.99
C SER A 123 8.19 13.82 7.36
N LEU A 124 9.51 13.89 7.37
CA LEU A 124 10.24 15.13 7.63
C LEU A 124 10.07 16.13 6.49
N GLU A 125 10.15 15.67 5.26
CA GLU A 125 10.12 16.54 4.08
C GLU A 125 8.69 17.01 3.76
N VAL A 126 7.72 16.09 3.75
CA VAL A 126 6.34 16.42 3.35
C VAL A 126 5.60 17.21 4.42
N PHE A 127 5.77 16.84 5.69
CA PHE A 127 5.06 17.50 6.80
C PHE A 127 5.88 18.59 7.50
N GLY A 128 7.15 18.77 7.16
CA GLY A 128 8.00 19.80 7.73
C GLY A 128 8.27 19.68 9.24
N CYS A 129 8.03 18.51 9.83
CA CYS A 129 8.09 18.27 11.27
C CYS A 129 9.53 18.03 11.76
N THR A 130 10.47 18.87 11.38
CA THR A 130 11.90 18.73 11.73
C THR A 130 12.15 18.82 13.24
N SER A 131 11.36 19.61 13.97
CA SER A 131 11.48 19.71 15.44
C SER A 131 11.10 18.41 16.17
N ASN A 132 10.37 17.50 15.53
CA ASN A 132 9.84 16.29 16.14
C ASN A 132 10.47 15.00 15.57
N VAL A 133 11.65 15.10 14.96
CA VAL A 133 12.38 13.99 14.31
C VAL A 133 12.51 12.77 15.21
N LEU A 134 12.83 12.98 16.48
CA LEU A 134 13.05 11.89 17.43
C LEU A 134 11.78 11.05 17.63
N TYR A 135 10.63 11.69 17.75
CA TYR A 135 9.34 10.98 17.90
C TYR A 135 9.00 10.18 16.65
N ILE A 136 9.29 10.74 15.46
CA ILE A 136 9.07 10.04 14.17
C ILE A 136 9.96 8.80 14.08
N ILE A 137 11.26 8.93 14.41
CA ILE A 137 12.20 7.79 14.38
C ILE A 137 11.73 6.68 15.33
N VAL A 138 11.36 7.02 16.56
CA VAL A 138 10.90 6.03 17.55
C VAL A 138 9.62 5.35 17.08
N ALA A 139 8.63 6.10 16.60
CA ALA A 139 7.36 5.54 16.14
C ALA A 139 7.55 4.60 14.94
N VAL A 140 8.37 5.00 13.97
CA VAL A 140 8.71 4.20 12.78
C VAL A 140 9.48 2.94 13.19
N ALA A 141 10.47 3.05 14.08
CA ALA A 141 11.25 1.91 14.55
C ALA A 141 10.37 0.88 15.29
N VAL A 142 9.53 1.35 16.21
CA VAL A 142 8.59 0.46 16.93
C VAL A 142 7.63 -0.22 15.96
N SER A 143 7.05 0.52 15.03
CA SER A 143 6.14 -0.03 14.03
C SER A 143 6.82 -1.09 13.16
N PHE A 144 8.07 -0.84 12.73
CA PHE A 144 8.85 -1.79 11.94
C PHE A 144 9.16 -3.06 12.74
N ILE A 145 9.62 -2.93 14.00
CA ILE A 145 9.93 -4.07 14.87
C ILE A 145 8.67 -4.92 15.09
N VAL A 146 7.54 -4.30 15.37
CA VAL A 146 6.28 -5.00 15.57
C VAL A 146 5.91 -5.82 14.33
N THR A 147 6.00 -5.25 13.13
CA THR A 147 5.70 -5.97 11.88
C THR A 147 6.68 -7.12 11.62
N GLU A 148 7.95 -6.99 11.99
CA GLU A 148 8.93 -8.07 11.89
C GLU A 148 8.66 -9.20 12.89
N VAL A 149 8.31 -8.86 14.13
CA VAL A 149 7.96 -9.86 15.16
C VAL A 149 6.74 -10.68 14.74
N PHE A 150 5.73 -10.04 14.17
CA PHE A 150 4.53 -10.72 13.63
C PHE A 150 4.77 -11.40 12.28
N LYS A 151 5.97 -11.30 11.71
CA LYS A 151 6.32 -11.83 10.37
C LYS A 151 5.32 -11.40 9.29
N ALA A 152 4.78 -10.21 9.42
CA ALA A 152 3.86 -9.67 8.43
C ALA A 152 4.60 -9.40 7.12
N LYS A 153 4.03 -9.88 6.01
CA LYS A 153 4.61 -9.61 4.67
C LYS A 153 4.29 -8.18 4.27
N GLY A 154 5.28 -7.46 3.80
CA GLY A 154 5.08 -6.15 3.20
C GLY A 154 4.29 -6.24 1.90
N ILE A 155 3.60 -5.17 1.53
CA ILE A 155 2.87 -5.11 0.24
C ILE A 155 3.83 -5.32 -0.93
N ASN A 156 5.03 -4.75 -0.84
CA ASN A 156 6.06 -4.90 -1.87
C ASN A 156 6.54 -6.35 -2.03
N ASP A 157 6.66 -7.10 -0.94
CA ASP A 157 7.06 -8.52 -0.98
C ASP A 157 6.03 -9.35 -1.75
N GLY A 158 4.74 -9.05 -1.59
CA GLY A 158 3.66 -9.71 -2.33
C GLY A 158 3.70 -9.40 -3.83
N ILE A 159 4.00 -8.16 -4.19
CA ILE A 159 4.11 -7.73 -5.59
C ILE A 159 5.32 -8.40 -6.25
N ILE A 160 6.48 -8.36 -5.60
CA ILE A 160 7.72 -8.97 -6.10
C ILE A 160 7.52 -10.48 -6.30
N THR A 161 6.95 -11.17 -5.33
CA THR A 161 6.70 -12.62 -5.43
C THR A 161 5.78 -12.96 -6.61
N ASN A 162 4.77 -12.15 -6.87
CA ASN A 162 3.87 -12.35 -8.00
C ASN A 162 4.55 -12.06 -9.34
N LEU A 163 5.42 -11.04 -9.40
CA LEU A 163 6.18 -10.71 -10.61
C LEU A 163 7.20 -11.81 -10.94
N VAL A 164 7.92 -12.31 -9.94
CA VAL A 164 8.88 -13.41 -10.12
C VAL A 164 8.18 -14.65 -10.64
N LYS A 165 7.05 -15.06 -10.05
CA LYS A 165 6.26 -16.20 -10.54
C LYS A 165 5.77 -16.00 -11.96
N ALA A 166 5.29 -14.81 -12.31
CA ALA A 166 4.87 -14.51 -13.67
C ALA A 166 6.01 -14.56 -14.68
N GLN A 167 7.22 -14.16 -14.28
CA GLN A 167 8.42 -14.29 -15.11
C GLN A 167 8.84 -15.75 -15.29
N GLU A 168 8.82 -16.55 -14.23
CA GLU A 168 9.12 -17.99 -14.27
C GLU A 168 8.17 -18.70 -15.22
N GLU A 169 6.85 -18.48 -15.09
CA GLU A 169 5.84 -19.05 -15.98
C GLU A 169 6.03 -18.63 -17.45
N THR A 170 6.47 -17.40 -17.67
CA THR A 170 6.74 -16.90 -19.04
C THR A 170 8.00 -17.53 -19.60
N HIS A 171 9.02 -17.72 -18.76
CA HIS A 171 10.28 -18.33 -19.18
C HIS A 171 10.08 -19.82 -19.49
N GLU A 172 9.34 -20.55 -18.63
CA GLU A 172 8.98 -21.95 -18.89
C GLU A 172 8.18 -22.10 -20.20
N ARG A 173 7.20 -21.22 -20.47
CA ARG A 173 6.46 -21.24 -21.75
C ARG A 173 7.37 -20.99 -22.94
N HIS A 174 8.30 -20.04 -22.81
CA HIS A 174 9.23 -19.72 -23.90
C HIS A 174 10.17 -20.88 -24.20
N VAL A 175 10.58 -21.64 -23.17
CA VAL A 175 11.42 -22.83 -23.34
C VAL A 175 10.63 -23.99 -23.97
N ILE A 176 9.34 -24.14 -23.62
CA ILE A 176 8.46 -25.19 -24.17
C ILE A 176 8.07 -24.87 -25.63
N ASP A 177 7.83 -23.60 -25.99
CA ASP A 177 7.46 -23.20 -27.34
C ASP A 177 8.66 -23.12 -28.32
N THR A 178 9.89 -23.20 -27.85
CA THR A 178 11.05 -23.31 -28.71
C THR A 178 11.17 -24.77 -29.18
N HIS A 179 10.34 -25.17 -30.11
CA HIS A 179 10.58 -26.38 -30.89
C HIS A 179 11.85 -26.18 -31.72
N ILE A 180 12.96 -26.70 -31.20
CA ILE A 180 14.19 -26.80 -31.99
C ILE A 180 13.96 -27.92 -32.99
N GLU A 181 13.57 -27.57 -34.21
CA GLU A 181 13.58 -28.49 -35.36
C GLU A 181 15.05 -28.80 -35.70
N ILE A 182 15.53 -29.90 -35.20
CA ILE A 182 16.86 -30.42 -35.54
C ILE A 182 16.79 -30.90 -36.99
N LYS A 183 17.42 -30.15 -37.91
CA LYS A 183 17.49 -30.49 -39.30
C LYS A 183 18.26 -31.83 -39.44
N LYS A 184 17.59 -32.84 -40.02
CA LYS A 184 18.22 -34.14 -40.29
C LYS A 184 19.56 -33.96 -41.04
N GLY A 185 20.64 -34.58 -40.54
CA GLY A 185 22.00 -34.42 -41.06
C GLY A 185 22.81 -33.28 -40.42
N SER A 186 22.30 -32.60 -39.39
CA SER A 186 23.04 -31.60 -38.63
C SER A 186 23.86 -32.28 -37.52
N PHE A 187 24.96 -31.66 -37.10
CA PHE A 187 25.80 -32.12 -36.01
C PHE A 187 25.01 -32.30 -34.69
N ALA A 188 23.91 -31.59 -34.55
CA ALA A 188 23.03 -31.65 -33.35
C ALA A 188 22.11 -32.89 -33.30
N GLU A 189 22.03 -33.70 -34.38
CA GLU A 189 21.19 -34.92 -34.41
C GLU A 189 21.65 -35.99 -33.44
N HIS A 190 22.89 -35.94 -32.99
CA HIS A 190 23.52 -36.91 -32.08
C HIS A 190 23.72 -36.35 -30.65
N LEU A 191 23.33 -35.09 -30.39
CA LEU A 191 23.43 -34.47 -29.08
C LEU A 191 22.18 -34.73 -28.25
N HIS A 192 22.35 -35.35 -27.07
CA HIS A 192 21.29 -35.40 -26.08
C HIS A 192 21.12 -34.06 -25.41
N VAL A 193 19.85 -33.69 -25.07
CA VAL A 193 19.49 -32.44 -24.38
C VAL A 193 20.31 -32.21 -23.10
N LYS A 194 20.83 -33.29 -22.46
CA LYS A 194 21.69 -33.23 -21.31
C LYS A 194 23.11 -32.72 -21.59
N ASP A 195 23.52 -32.66 -22.83
CA ASP A 195 24.86 -32.23 -23.26
C ASP A 195 24.91 -30.74 -23.63
N ILE A 196 23.76 -30.06 -23.54
CA ILE A 196 23.59 -28.65 -23.96
C ILE A 196 23.35 -27.70 -22.78
N ILE A 197 23.15 -28.24 -21.53
CA ILE A 197 22.90 -27.42 -20.33
C ILE A 197 24.15 -27.31 -19.47
#